data_543fb3579c61939593ad86636a27b9d0
#
_entry.id   543fb3579c61939593ad86636a27b9d0
#
_cell.length_a   1.000
_cell.length_b   1.000
_cell.length_c   1.000
_cell.angle_alpha   90.00
_cell.angle_beta   90.00
_cell.angle_gamma   90.00
#
_symmetry.space_group_name_H-M   'P 1'
#
loop_
_entity.id
_entity.type
_entity.pdbx_description
1 polymer ?
#
loop_
_entity_poly.entity_id
_entity_poly.type
_entity_poly.pdbx_seq_one_letter_code
_entity_poly.pdbx_strand_id
1 'polypeptide(L)'
;MKAGFGLSDLAIAATRLGLDSLFKETDPGSLIERLEASPDGRTLLGRLYEYLETYGLRQDLFEFSTPTWREDPSIALASIRSYIMTGRDARAEHEVMARSAVLALATARANLAAYPEAVRNQFEAMVQFGRHGAFLQEEHNFYIDQRGMALIRLFYMRVGNRFVGAGSLQAPADIFLLAHEEIRQSVQQRFSGSAGNLRGHVDIRRAELASAGQLAPPPFIGDAPSGPPPADNPMGRALVRFFGDPPQDFGSPDQIKGNGGSRGVATGIARVARTLDEAKHVRPGEILVAVTTMPAWTPLFGVAAAVVAETGGPLSHCAIVAREYGLPAVVGAHGATTRIRTGQTITVDGGTGIVTLSA
;
A
#
# COMPACT_ATOMS: atom_id res chain seq x y z
N MET A 1 6.32 7.40 7.56
CA MET A 1 7.43 8.33 7.28
C MET A 1 8.83 7.77 7.57
N LYS A 2 9.20 7.36 8.79
CA LYS A 2 10.58 6.87 9.12
C LYS A 2 11.07 5.75 8.20
N ALA A 3 10.21 4.80 7.84
CA ALA A 3 10.58 3.73 6.91
C ALA A 3 10.90 4.27 5.49
N GLY A 4 10.12 5.21 4.98
CA GLY A 4 10.39 5.86 3.70
C GLY A 4 11.71 6.64 3.69
N PHE A 5 12.04 7.33 4.79
CA PHE A 5 13.34 7.99 4.94
C PHE A 5 14.50 6.99 4.86
N GLY A 6 14.39 5.84 5.52
CA GLY A 6 15.41 4.81 5.45
C GLY A 6 15.64 4.26 4.04
N LEU A 7 14.56 4.08 3.26
CA LEU A 7 14.66 3.66 1.85
C LEU A 7 15.29 4.75 0.96
N SER A 8 14.95 6.02 1.19
CA SER A 8 15.58 7.15 0.52
C SER A 8 17.08 7.26 0.87
N ASP A 9 17.45 7.08 2.15
CA ASP A 9 18.84 7.07 2.59
C ASP A 9 19.62 5.91 1.92
N LEU A 10 19.00 4.73 1.75
CA LEU A 10 19.59 3.60 1.03
C LEU A 10 19.76 3.90 -0.46
N ALA A 11 18.82 4.61 -1.09
CA ALA A 11 18.95 5.04 -2.49
C ALA A 11 20.13 6.02 -2.67
N ILE A 12 20.27 6.99 -1.77
CA ILE A 12 21.42 7.93 -1.76
C ILE A 12 22.73 7.13 -1.57
N ALA A 13 22.73 6.14 -0.69
CA ALA A 13 23.90 5.28 -0.50
C ALA A 13 24.23 4.46 -1.75
N ALA A 14 23.22 3.91 -2.44
CA ALA A 14 23.41 3.19 -3.69
C ALA A 14 24.04 4.08 -4.78
N THR A 15 23.54 5.30 -4.94
CA THR A 15 24.11 6.29 -5.87
C THR A 15 25.56 6.61 -5.52
N ARG A 16 25.90 6.83 -4.25
CA ARG A 16 27.29 7.06 -3.80
C ARG A 16 28.23 5.89 -4.06
N LEU A 17 27.71 4.67 -4.10
CA LEU A 17 28.45 3.45 -4.42
C LEU A 17 28.49 3.19 -5.95
N GLY A 18 27.94 4.07 -6.78
CA GLY A 18 27.92 3.93 -8.23
C GLY A 18 27.00 2.82 -8.77
N LEU A 19 25.97 2.44 -7.98
CA LEU A 19 25.07 1.32 -8.32
C LEU A 19 23.83 1.74 -9.12
N ASP A 20 23.75 3.01 -9.56
CA ASP A 20 22.58 3.56 -10.27
C ASP A 20 22.20 2.76 -11.52
N SER A 21 23.20 2.44 -12.38
CA SER A 21 22.98 1.66 -13.60
C SER A 21 22.44 0.27 -13.28
N LEU A 22 22.99 -0.36 -12.23
CA LEU A 22 22.53 -1.69 -11.80
C LEU A 22 21.04 -1.65 -11.43
N PHE A 23 20.60 -0.65 -10.65
CA PHE A 23 19.20 -0.51 -10.26
C PHE A 23 18.29 -0.16 -11.46
N LYS A 24 18.76 0.65 -12.41
CA LYS A 24 17.97 1.05 -13.58
C LYS A 24 17.75 -0.08 -14.56
N GLU A 25 18.76 -0.92 -14.77
CA GLU A 25 18.80 -1.94 -15.84
C GLU A 25 18.37 -3.34 -15.39
N THR A 26 18.38 -3.61 -14.07
CA THR A 26 18.07 -4.94 -13.52
C THR A 26 16.62 -5.01 -13.06
N ASP A 27 15.95 -6.11 -13.35
CA ASP A 27 14.63 -6.41 -12.78
C ASP A 27 14.70 -6.54 -11.24
N PRO A 28 13.73 -5.99 -10.48
CA PRO A 28 13.74 -6.05 -9.01
C PRO A 28 13.94 -7.45 -8.42
N GLY A 29 13.39 -8.49 -9.07
CA GLY A 29 13.55 -9.88 -8.62
C GLY A 29 14.97 -10.42 -8.72
N SER A 30 15.80 -9.86 -9.60
CA SER A 30 17.20 -10.28 -9.81
C SER A 30 18.22 -9.37 -9.14
N LEU A 31 17.77 -8.28 -8.49
CA LEU A 31 18.67 -7.27 -7.91
C LEU A 31 19.56 -7.83 -6.80
N ILE A 32 19.06 -8.74 -5.97
CA ILE A 32 19.85 -9.32 -4.86
C ILE A 32 21.08 -10.04 -5.41
N GLU A 33 20.87 -10.96 -6.35
CA GLU A 33 21.96 -11.74 -6.98
C GLU A 33 23.00 -10.82 -7.63
N ARG A 34 22.53 -9.79 -8.33
CA ARG A 34 23.41 -8.81 -8.99
C ARG A 34 24.19 -7.96 -7.98
N LEU A 35 23.59 -7.59 -6.86
CA LEU A 35 24.24 -6.85 -5.79
C LEU A 35 25.29 -7.73 -5.08
N GLU A 36 25.01 -9.01 -4.83
CA GLU A 36 25.95 -9.95 -4.24
C GLU A 36 27.23 -10.13 -5.06
N ALA A 37 27.16 -9.92 -6.37
CA ALA A 37 28.30 -10.08 -7.26
C ALA A 37 29.42 -9.04 -7.09
N SER A 38 29.16 -7.90 -6.41
CA SER A 38 30.13 -6.82 -6.26
C SER A 38 30.38 -6.45 -4.80
N PRO A 39 31.58 -5.93 -4.41
CA PRO A 39 31.85 -5.44 -3.06
C PRO A 39 30.90 -4.32 -2.63
N ASP A 40 30.63 -3.35 -3.51
CA ASP A 40 29.76 -2.22 -3.24
C ASP A 40 28.30 -2.66 -3.09
N GLY A 41 27.87 -3.62 -3.93
CA GLY A 41 26.55 -4.24 -3.80
C GLY A 41 26.38 -4.97 -2.48
N ARG A 42 27.36 -5.75 -2.04
CA ARG A 42 27.34 -6.40 -0.71
C ARG A 42 27.30 -5.37 0.44
N THR A 43 27.99 -4.25 0.28
CA THR A 43 27.94 -3.15 1.27
C THR A 43 26.53 -2.56 1.35
N LEU A 44 25.85 -2.35 0.22
CA LEU A 44 24.49 -1.87 0.21
C LEU A 44 23.51 -2.91 0.80
N LEU A 45 23.69 -4.20 0.47
CA LEU A 45 22.86 -5.28 1.04
C LEU A 45 23.00 -5.36 2.56
N GLY A 46 24.21 -5.18 3.11
CA GLY A 46 24.40 -5.11 4.57
C GLY A 46 23.54 -4.02 5.22
N ARG A 47 23.54 -2.81 4.64
CA ARG A 47 22.68 -1.70 5.10
C ARG A 47 21.19 -1.98 4.92
N LEU A 48 20.82 -2.64 3.81
CA LEU A 48 19.43 -3.05 3.58
C LEU A 48 18.97 -4.05 4.65
N TYR A 49 19.78 -5.04 5.00
CA TYR A 49 19.43 -6.00 6.04
C TYR A 49 19.33 -5.35 7.43
N GLU A 50 20.21 -4.40 7.77
CA GLU A 50 20.06 -3.60 8.99
C GLU A 50 18.73 -2.82 9.01
N TYR A 51 18.35 -2.19 7.90
CA TYR A 51 17.05 -1.54 7.73
C TYR A 51 15.89 -2.53 7.93
N LEU A 52 15.99 -3.72 7.35
CA LEU A 52 14.98 -4.76 7.44
C LEU A 52 14.85 -5.36 8.86
N GLU A 53 15.90 -5.31 9.70
CA GLU A 53 15.76 -5.66 11.10
C GLU A 53 14.75 -4.76 11.84
N THR A 54 14.68 -3.49 11.48
CA THR A 54 13.77 -2.53 12.10
C THR A 54 12.39 -2.50 11.42
N TYR A 55 12.37 -2.50 10.08
CA TYR A 55 11.17 -2.23 9.30
C TYR A 55 10.67 -3.42 8.48
N GLY A 56 11.41 -4.53 8.43
CA GLY A 56 11.15 -5.66 7.55
C GLY A 56 9.99 -6.57 7.96
N LEU A 57 9.36 -6.34 9.13
CA LEU A 57 8.10 -7.02 9.50
C LEU A 57 6.87 -6.38 8.84
N ARG A 58 7.05 -5.72 7.71
CA ARG A 58 5.96 -5.24 6.84
C ARG A 58 5.52 -6.32 5.89
N GLN A 59 4.24 -6.31 5.56
CA GLN A 59 3.62 -7.19 4.57
C GLN A 59 2.81 -6.36 3.58
N ASP A 60 2.65 -6.86 2.37
CA ASP A 60 1.89 -6.18 1.31
C ASP A 60 0.39 -6.27 1.52
N LEU A 61 -0.05 -7.37 2.11
CA LEU A 61 -1.43 -7.62 2.48
C LEU A 61 -1.50 -7.95 3.97
N PHE A 62 -2.66 -7.71 4.57
CA PHE A 62 -2.96 -8.11 5.95
C PHE A 62 -3.35 -9.59 6.00
N GLU A 63 -2.45 -10.46 5.53
CA GLU A 63 -2.64 -11.91 5.48
C GLU A 63 -1.41 -12.66 5.97
N PHE A 64 -1.62 -13.72 6.75
CA PHE A 64 -0.52 -14.55 7.25
C PHE A 64 0.24 -15.28 6.13
N SER A 65 -0.39 -15.53 4.99
CA SER A 65 0.22 -16.18 3.81
C SER A 65 1.22 -15.29 3.10
N THR A 66 1.10 -13.95 3.23
CA THR A 66 1.95 -12.98 2.54
C THR A 66 3.33 -12.89 3.20
N PRO A 67 4.44 -13.03 2.44
CA PRO A 67 5.79 -12.84 2.96
C PRO A 67 6.00 -11.46 3.54
N THR A 68 6.85 -11.36 4.56
CA THR A 68 7.33 -10.07 5.07
C THR A 68 8.45 -9.53 4.19
N TRP A 69 8.73 -8.23 4.24
CA TRP A 69 9.87 -7.64 3.53
C TRP A 69 11.22 -8.22 3.99
N ARG A 70 11.29 -8.81 5.19
CA ARG A 70 12.47 -9.54 5.66
C ARG A 70 12.64 -10.87 4.94
N GLU A 71 11.55 -11.55 4.58
CA GLU A 71 11.57 -12.81 3.82
C GLU A 71 11.74 -12.55 2.32
N ASP A 72 11.14 -11.48 1.80
CA ASP A 72 11.25 -11.04 0.40
C ASP A 72 11.48 -9.52 0.33
N PRO A 73 12.72 -9.06 0.21
CA PRO A 73 13.05 -7.64 0.16
C PRO A 73 12.82 -6.97 -1.19
N SER A 74 12.21 -7.66 -2.16
CA SER A 74 12.01 -7.14 -3.54
C SER A 74 11.28 -5.79 -3.56
N ILE A 75 10.32 -5.56 -2.64
CA ILE A 75 9.58 -4.30 -2.53
C ILE A 75 10.45 -3.18 -1.98
N ALA A 76 11.29 -3.47 -0.98
CA ALA A 76 12.25 -2.49 -0.47
C ALA A 76 13.24 -2.09 -1.57
N LEU A 77 13.72 -3.06 -2.36
CA LEU A 77 14.60 -2.81 -3.51
C LEU A 77 13.90 -2.03 -4.64
N ALA A 78 12.65 -2.35 -4.94
CA ALA A 78 11.85 -1.58 -5.90
C ALA A 78 11.65 -0.13 -5.43
N SER A 79 11.51 0.10 -4.14
CA SER A 79 11.42 1.43 -3.54
C SER A 79 12.72 2.20 -3.67
N ILE A 80 13.86 1.58 -3.36
CA ILE A 80 15.20 2.15 -3.54
C ILE A 80 15.40 2.54 -5.01
N ARG A 81 15.06 1.62 -5.93
CA ARG A 81 15.09 1.91 -7.37
C ARG A 81 14.26 3.13 -7.75
N SER A 82 13.05 3.24 -7.22
CA SER A 82 12.17 4.40 -7.46
C SER A 82 12.84 5.71 -7.04
N TYR A 83 13.42 5.77 -5.84
CA TYR A 83 14.15 6.96 -5.39
C TYR A 83 15.36 7.28 -6.27
N ILE A 84 16.12 6.28 -6.71
CA ILE A 84 17.25 6.48 -7.65
C ILE A 84 16.76 7.04 -9.00
N MET A 85 15.67 6.48 -9.54
CA MET A 85 15.15 6.89 -10.85
C MET A 85 14.57 8.30 -10.84
N THR A 86 13.96 8.72 -9.74
CA THR A 86 13.30 10.01 -9.62
C THR A 86 14.22 11.10 -9.04
N GLY A 87 15.35 10.72 -8.43
CA GLY A 87 16.24 11.63 -7.73
C GLY A 87 15.61 12.31 -6.51
N ARG A 88 14.50 11.76 -5.99
CA ARG A 88 13.77 12.35 -4.86
C ARG A 88 14.50 12.11 -3.54
N ASP A 89 14.46 13.12 -2.70
CA ASP A 89 14.92 13.06 -1.30
C ASP A 89 13.71 13.21 -0.38
N ALA A 90 13.29 12.07 0.22
CA ALA A 90 12.12 12.03 1.08
C ALA A 90 12.24 12.94 2.32
N ARG A 91 13.46 13.19 2.82
CA ARG A 91 13.69 14.10 3.95
C ARG A 91 13.51 15.55 3.55
N ALA A 92 14.13 15.95 2.44
CA ALA A 92 14.00 17.31 1.91
C ALA A 92 12.54 17.65 1.56
N GLU A 93 11.83 16.71 0.94
CA GLU A 93 10.40 16.87 0.64
C GLU A 93 9.55 17.00 1.91
N HIS A 94 9.80 16.17 2.92
CA HIS A 94 9.12 16.27 4.21
C HIS A 94 9.36 17.63 4.89
N GLU A 95 10.56 18.17 4.84
CA GLU A 95 10.86 19.50 5.39
C GLU A 95 10.08 20.62 4.67
N VAL A 96 9.94 20.52 3.34
CA VAL A 96 9.12 21.47 2.56
C VAL A 96 7.65 21.40 3.01
N MET A 97 7.10 20.19 3.14
CA MET A 97 5.73 20.01 3.61
C MET A 97 5.53 20.48 5.05
N ALA A 98 6.48 20.22 5.94
CA ALA A 98 6.42 20.68 7.32
C ALA A 98 6.39 22.21 7.40
N ARG A 99 7.23 22.90 6.59
CA ARG A 99 7.19 24.37 6.47
C ARG A 99 5.85 24.88 5.94
N SER A 100 5.32 24.24 4.89
CA SER A 100 4.00 24.59 4.35
C SER A 100 2.87 24.42 5.37
N ALA A 101 2.91 23.37 6.17
CA ALA A 101 1.93 23.13 7.24
C ALA A 101 2.00 24.21 8.34
N VAL A 102 3.20 24.67 8.70
CA VAL A 102 3.39 25.77 9.66
C VAL A 102 2.78 27.07 9.12
N LEU A 103 3.04 27.41 7.85
CA LEU A 103 2.47 28.59 7.20
C LEU A 103 0.94 28.52 7.10
N ALA A 104 0.40 27.38 6.72
CA ALA A 104 -1.05 27.18 6.64
C ALA A 104 -1.73 27.36 8.01
N LEU A 105 -1.11 26.85 9.08
CA LEU A 105 -1.61 27.06 10.44
C LEU A 105 -1.54 28.52 10.87
N ALA A 106 -0.45 29.21 10.54
CA ALA A 106 -0.31 30.64 10.84
C ALA A 106 -1.40 31.46 10.12
N THR A 107 -1.65 31.17 8.85
CA THR A 107 -2.73 31.80 8.08
C THR A 107 -4.11 31.51 8.68
N ALA A 108 -4.38 30.27 9.05
CA ALA A 108 -5.65 29.90 9.66
C ALA A 108 -5.87 30.63 11.01
N ARG A 109 -4.82 30.75 11.84
CA ARG A 109 -4.87 31.49 13.10
C ARG A 109 -5.13 32.99 12.88
N ALA A 110 -4.47 33.58 11.88
CA ALA A 110 -4.69 34.99 11.51
C ALA A 110 -6.14 35.21 11.06
N ASN A 111 -6.70 34.33 10.25
CA ASN A 111 -8.10 34.40 9.81
C ASN A 111 -9.11 34.24 10.97
N LEU A 112 -8.72 33.53 12.03
CA LEU A 112 -9.54 33.31 13.21
C LEU A 112 -9.35 34.40 14.30
N ALA A 113 -8.44 35.34 14.12
CA ALA A 113 -8.09 36.33 15.13
C ALA A 113 -9.30 37.17 15.62
N ALA A 114 -10.24 37.49 14.72
CA ALA A 114 -11.45 38.24 15.00
C ALA A 114 -12.61 37.39 15.58
N TYR A 115 -12.47 36.08 15.66
CA TYR A 115 -13.50 35.18 16.18
C TYR A 115 -13.45 35.09 17.70
N PRO A 116 -14.59 34.73 18.36
CA PRO A 116 -14.63 34.55 19.82
C PRO A 116 -13.56 33.58 20.31
N GLU A 117 -13.08 33.79 21.53
CA GLU A 117 -12.03 32.95 22.13
C GLU A 117 -12.39 31.46 22.15
N ALA A 118 -13.65 31.14 22.44
CA ALA A 118 -14.14 29.75 22.42
C ALA A 118 -13.92 29.05 21.07
N VAL A 119 -14.11 29.78 19.95
CA VAL A 119 -13.89 29.24 18.58
C VAL A 119 -12.40 29.03 18.33
N ARG A 120 -11.54 29.96 18.73
CA ARG A 120 -10.09 29.82 18.62
C ARG A 120 -9.56 28.64 19.43
N ASN A 121 -10.04 28.50 20.68
CA ASN A 121 -9.64 27.36 21.52
C ASN A 121 -10.12 26.02 20.97
N GLN A 122 -11.33 25.97 20.41
CA GLN A 122 -11.82 24.76 19.72
C GLN A 122 -10.97 24.41 18.51
N PHE A 123 -10.57 25.39 17.70
CA PHE A 123 -9.67 25.17 16.57
C PHE A 123 -8.33 24.58 17.02
N GLU A 124 -7.68 25.15 18.03
CA GLU A 124 -6.40 24.62 18.55
C GLU A 124 -6.56 23.20 19.10
N ALA A 125 -7.62 22.91 19.82
CA ALA A 125 -7.92 21.57 20.30
C ALA A 125 -8.07 20.57 19.15
N MET A 126 -8.79 20.95 18.06
CA MET A 126 -8.96 20.12 16.87
C MET A 126 -7.64 19.91 16.12
N VAL A 127 -6.79 20.92 16.02
CA VAL A 127 -5.44 20.79 15.42
C VAL A 127 -4.60 19.79 16.22
N GLN A 128 -4.60 19.88 17.54
CA GLN A 128 -3.85 18.94 18.38
C GLN A 128 -4.41 17.53 18.28
N PHE A 129 -5.73 17.38 18.34
CA PHE A 129 -6.39 16.09 18.19
C PHE A 129 -6.07 15.44 16.83
N GLY A 130 -6.16 16.21 15.73
CA GLY A 130 -5.82 15.72 14.39
C GLY A 130 -4.36 15.27 14.25
N ARG A 131 -3.43 16.01 14.86
CA ARG A 131 -2.00 15.63 14.86
C ARG A 131 -1.74 14.34 15.62
N HIS A 132 -2.31 14.19 16.82
CA HIS A 132 -2.17 12.96 17.59
C HIS A 132 -2.86 11.79 16.92
N GLY A 133 -4.06 12.00 16.36
CA GLY A 133 -4.81 10.97 15.63
C GLY A 133 -4.05 10.45 14.41
N ALA A 134 -3.49 11.34 13.59
CA ALA A 134 -2.69 10.95 12.44
C ALA A 134 -1.44 10.16 12.81
N PHE A 135 -0.74 10.59 13.87
CA PHE A 135 0.42 9.87 14.39
C PHE A 135 0.05 8.47 14.89
N LEU A 136 -1.00 8.37 15.70
CA LEU A 136 -1.47 7.09 16.24
C LEU A 136 -1.90 6.13 15.13
N GLN A 137 -2.59 6.61 14.10
CA GLN A 137 -3.05 5.79 12.98
C GLN A 137 -1.89 5.14 12.23
N GLU A 138 -0.83 5.88 11.94
CA GLU A 138 0.33 5.37 11.20
C GLU A 138 1.19 4.41 12.06
N GLU A 139 1.46 4.77 13.32
CA GLU A 139 2.24 3.94 14.24
C GLU A 139 1.48 2.65 14.61
N HIS A 140 0.16 2.73 14.83
CA HIS A 140 -0.69 1.58 15.10
C HIS A 140 -0.65 0.57 13.94
N ASN A 141 -0.78 1.03 12.70
CA ASN A 141 -0.74 0.16 11.52
C ASN A 141 0.54 -0.69 11.48
N PHE A 142 1.71 -0.10 11.77
CA PHE A 142 2.96 -0.85 11.75
C PHE A 142 3.19 -1.67 13.03
N TYR A 143 3.12 -1.03 14.20
CA TYR A 143 3.55 -1.67 15.44
C TYR A 143 2.55 -2.70 15.99
N ILE A 144 1.26 -2.54 15.69
CA ILE A 144 0.22 -3.45 16.14
C ILE A 144 -0.20 -4.39 15.02
N ASP A 145 -0.73 -3.86 13.91
CA ASP A 145 -1.34 -4.70 12.87
C ASP A 145 -0.28 -5.50 12.10
N GLN A 146 0.62 -4.82 11.37
CA GLN A 146 1.58 -5.52 10.50
C GLN A 146 2.56 -6.36 11.31
N ARG A 147 3.11 -5.83 12.39
CA ARG A 147 4.06 -6.57 13.24
C ARG A 147 3.38 -7.75 13.93
N GLY A 148 2.14 -7.60 14.41
CA GLY A 148 1.36 -8.68 14.98
C GLY A 148 1.15 -9.83 13.98
N MET A 149 0.69 -9.50 12.77
CA MET A 149 0.49 -10.45 11.67
C MET A 149 1.82 -11.16 11.30
N ALA A 150 2.90 -10.40 11.16
CA ALA A 150 4.21 -10.95 10.84
C ALA A 150 4.73 -11.93 11.91
N LEU A 151 4.54 -11.62 13.19
CA LEU A 151 4.95 -12.52 14.29
C LEU A 151 4.14 -13.82 14.29
N ILE A 152 2.83 -13.75 14.02
CA ILE A 152 1.99 -14.94 13.85
C ILE A 152 2.47 -15.75 12.64
N ARG A 153 2.73 -15.10 11.51
CA ARG A 153 3.31 -15.76 10.33
C ARG A 153 4.61 -16.50 10.68
N LEU A 154 5.56 -15.82 11.31
CA LEU A 154 6.85 -16.42 11.69
C LEU A 154 6.67 -17.63 12.60
N PHE A 155 5.70 -17.60 13.50
CA PHE A 155 5.36 -18.77 14.34
C PHE A 155 4.87 -19.94 13.46
N TYR A 156 3.88 -19.70 12.59
CA TYR A 156 3.34 -20.76 11.72
C TYR A 156 4.37 -21.27 10.71
N MET A 157 5.24 -20.42 10.18
CA MET A 157 6.34 -20.86 9.32
C MET A 157 7.31 -21.82 10.05
N ARG A 158 7.59 -21.59 11.34
CA ARG A 158 8.38 -22.54 12.17
C ARG A 158 7.65 -23.86 12.36
N VAL A 159 6.35 -23.84 12.55
CA VAL A 159 5.53 -25.06 12.61
C VAL A 159 5.55 -25.77 11.26
N GLY A 160 5.35 -25.05 10.17
CA GLY A 160 5.44 -25.57 8.80
C GLY A 160 6.77 -26.26 8.50
N ASN A 161 7.89 -25.65 8.89
CA ASN A 161 9.21 -26.28 8.76
C ASN A 161 9.31 -27.63 9.48
N ARG A 162 8.70 -27.78 10.64
CA ARG A 162 8.65 -29.07 11.36
C ARG A 162 7.80 -30.09 10.62
N PHE A 163 6.66 -29.68 10.02
CA PHE A 163 5.83 -30.58 9.21
C PHE A 163 6.52 -31.01 7.91
N VAL A 164 7.30 -30.09 7.27
CA VAL A 164 8.15 -30.46 6.13
C VAL A 164 9.21 -31.49 6.54
N GLY A 165 9.93 -31.26 7.65
CA GLY A 165 10.90 -32.22 8.18
C GLY A 165 10.30 -33.56 8.55
N ALA A 166 8.99 -33.63 8.83
CA ALA A 166 8.24 -34.86 9.07
C ALA A 166 7.63 -35.49 7.82
N GLY A 167 7.78 -34.86 6.64
CA GLY A 167 7.20 -35.32 5.37
C GLY A 167 5.71 -35.07 5.24
N SER A 168 5.07 -34.32 6.15
CA SER A 168 3.64 -34.03 6.12
C SER A 168 3.26 -32.86 5.19
N LEU A 169 4.17 -31.93 4.92
CA LEU A 169 4.01 -30.83 3.95
C LEU A 169 5.17 -30.84 2.94
N GLN A 170 4.98 -30.16 1.82
CA GLN A 170 6.01 -29.98 0.79
C GLN A 170 6.84 -28.70 1.06
N ALA A 171 6.17 -27.61 1.41
CA ALA A 171 6.79 -26.34 1.74
C ALA A 171 6.28 -25.80 3.08
N PRO A 172 7.07 -25.03 3.84
CA PRO A 172 6.63 -24.46 5.11
C PRO A 172 5.38 -23.57 4.99
N ALA A 173 5.27 -22.83 3.90
CA ALA A 173 4.15 -21.93 3.62
C ALA A 173 2.83 -22.67 3.33
N ASP A 174 2.87 -23.98 3.01
CA ASP A 174 1.67 -24.81 2.84
C ASP A 174 0.79 -24.83 4.09
N ILE A 175 1.35 -24.51 5.25
CA ILE A 175 0.63 -24.42 6.52
C ILE A 175 -0.51 -23.40 6.49
N PHE A 176 -0.41 -22.36 5.67
CA PHE A 176 -1.45 -21.34 5.52
C PHE A 176 -2.64 -21.79 4.67
N LEU A 177 -2.53 -22.96 4.05
CA LEU A 177 -3.65 -23.64 3.37
C LEU A 177 -4.39 -24.62 4.29
N LEU A 178 -3.99 -24.73 5.55
CA LEU A 178 -4.61 -25.61 6.53
C LEU A 178 -5.49 -24.83 7.51
N ALA A 179 -6.59 -25.44 7.93
CA ALA A 179 -7.39 -24.93 9.05
C ALA A 179 -6.61 -25.09 10.37
N HIS A 180 -6.83 -24.14 11.30
CA HIS A 180 -6.17 -24.17 12.62
C HIS A 180 -6.37 -25.53 13.33
N GLU A 181 -7.56 -26.12 13.24
CA GLU A 181 -7.89 -27.38 13.86
C GLU A 181 -7.10 -28.57 13.26
N GLU A 182 -6.87 -28.57 11.95
CA GLU A 182 -6.05 -29.60 11.29
C GLU A 182 -4.58 -29.53 11.76
N ILE A 183 -4.07 -28.31 11.90
CA ILE A 183 -2.73 -28.08 12.43
C ILE A 183 -2.65 -28.58 13.87
N ARG A 184 -3.62 -28.22 14.71
CA ARG A 184 -3.67 -28.61 16.12
C ARG A 184 -3.73 -30.13 16.30
N GLN A 185 -4.62 -30.79 15.56
CA GLN A 185 -4.76 -32.27 15.60
C GLN A 185 -3.47 -32.94 15.12
N SER A 186 -2.86 -32.46 14.03
CA SER A 186 -1.63 -33.03 13.52
C SER A 186 -0.46 -32.87 14.49
N VAL A 187 -0.37 -31.74 15.21
CA VAL A 187 0.63 -31.55 16.27
C VAL A 187 0.40 -32.55 17.39
N GLN A 188 -0.85 -32.74 17.84
CA GLN A 188 -1.17 -33.71 18.89
C GLN A 188 -0.86 -35.17 18.46
N GLN A 189 -1.24 -35.52 17.23
CA GLN A 189 -0.97 -36.89 16.70
C GLN A 189 0.51 -37.17 16.54
N ARG A 190 1.33 -36.14 16.19
CA ARG A 190 2.77 -36.31 16.08
C ARG A 190 3.44 -36.57 17.42
N PHE A 191 2.96 -35.97 18.50
CA PHE A 191 3.46 -36.27 19.85
C PHE A 191 3.02 -37.63 20.32
N SER A 192 1.95 -38.22 19.76
CA SER A 192 1.49 -39.60 19.99
C SER A 192 2.01 -40.62 18.96
N GLY A 193 2.92 -40.23 18.04
CA GLY A 193 3.61 -41.12 17.12
C GLY A 193 2.97 -41.31 15.72
N SER A 194 1.86 -40.64 15.41
CA SER A 194 1.25 -40.68 14.06
C SER A 194 1.05 -39.28 13.49
N ALA A 195 1.98 -38.84 12.62
CA ALA A 195 1.82 -37.59 11.86
C ALA A 195 0.96 -37.86 10.61
N GLY A 196 -0.23 -37.27 10.54
CA GLY A 196 -1.06 -37.31 9.34
C GLY A 196 -0.40 -36.68 8.12
N ASN A 197 -0.69 -37.20 6.93
CA ASN A 197 -0.30 -36.57 5.67
C ASN A 197 -1.28 -35.44 5.33
N LEU A 198 -0.81 -34.17 5.40
CA LEU A 198 -1.62 -32.99 5.15
C LEU A 198 -1.58 -32.53 3.67
N ARG A 199 -0.75 -33.17 2.83
CA ARG A 199 -0.55 -32.77 1.42
C ARG A 199 -1.85 -32.77 0.62
N GLY A 200 -2.70 -33.80 0.83
CA GLY A 200 -3.98 -33.87 0.13
C GLY A 200 -4.91 -32.69 0.44
N HIS A 201 -4.95 -32.24 1.70
CA HIS A 201 -5.73 -31.06 2.08
C HIS A 201 -5.19 -29.79 1.44
N VAL A 202 -3.86 -29.63 1.43
CA VAL A 202 -3.17 -28.50 0.78
C VAL A 202 -3.48 -28.45 -0.71
N ASP A 203 -3.39 -29.58 -1.41
CA ASP A 203 -3.61 -29.64 -2.85
C ASP A 203 -5.06 -29.30 -3.22
N ILE A 204 -6.03 -29.81 -2.46
CA ILE A 204 -7.46 -29.48 -2.65
C ILE A 204 -7.67 -27.96 -2.48
N ARG A 205 -7.20 -27.37 -1.37
CA ARG A 205 -7.43 -25.93 -1.11
C ARG A 205 -6.65 -25.01 -2.06
N ARG A 206 -5.48 -25.44 -2.52
CA ARG A 206 -4.77 -24.71 -3.55
C ARG A 206 -5.57 -24.64 -4.85
N ALA A 207 -6.19 -25.75 -5.25
CA ALA A 207 -7.06 -25.81 -6.41
C ALA A 207 -8.34 -24.97 -6.21
N GLU A 208 -8.96 -25.03 -5.03
CA GLU A 208 -10.13 -24.20 -4.66
C GLU A 208 -9.80 -22.70 -4.74
N LEU A 209 -8.67 -22.26 -4.16
CA LEU A 209 -8.25 -20.87 -4.21
C LEU A 209 -7.93 -20.40 -5.63
N ALA A 210 -7.29 -21.25 -6.45
CA ALA A 210 -7.03 -20.95 -7.84
C ALA A 210 -8.34 -20.78 -8.64
N SER A 211 -9.34 -21.61 -8.39
CA SER A 211 -10.67 -21.50 -8.99
C SER A 211 -11.42 -20.26 -8.49
N ALA A 212 -11.40 -19.99 -7.18
CA ALA A 212 -12.05 -18.84 -6.58
C ALA A 212 -11.44 -17.51 -7.08
N GLY A 213 -10.14 -17.47 -7.33
CA GLY A 213 -9.45 -16.29 -7.87
C GLY A 213 -9.91 -15.90 -9.28
N GLN A 214 -10.62 -16.75 -9.99
CA GLN A 214 -11.21 -16.44 -11.31
C GLN A 214 -12.63 -15.86 -11.21
N LEU A 215 -13.24 -15.91 -10.04
CA LEU A 215 -14.58 -15.40 -9.80
C LEU A 215 -14.53 -13.91 -9.46
N ALA A 216 -15.42 -13.11 -10.06
CA ALA A 216 -15.66 -11.75 -9.62
C ALA A 216 -16.60 -11.80 -8.40
N PRO A 217 -16.17 -11.36 -7.21
CA PRO A 217 -17.05 -11.35 -6.06
C PRO A 217 -18.20 -10.36 -6.28
N PRO A 218 -19.41 -10.63 -5.75
CA PRO A 218 -20.48 -9.66 -5.79
C PRO A 218 -20.08 -8.42 -4.95
N PRO A 219 -20.57 -7.22 -5.32
CA PRO A 219 -20.22 -5.99 -4.60
C PRO A 219 -20.71 -5.99 -3.13
N PHE A 220 -21.72 -6.80 -2.83
CA PHE A 220 -22.27 -6.95 -1.48
C PHE A 220 -22.60 -8.42 -1.20
N ILE A 221 -22.46 -8.83 0.06
CA ILE A 221 -22.98 -10.08 0.59
C ILE A 221 -24.16 -9.72 1.50
N GLY A 222 -25.36 -10.22 1.18
CA GLY A 222 -26.63 -9.83 1.80
C GLY A 222 -27.31 -8.69 1.08
N ASP A 223 -28.23 -8.01 1.77
CA ASP A 223 -28.97 -6.88 1.21
C ASP A 223 -28.09 -5.65 1.06
N ALA A 224 -28.10 -5.03 -0.11
CA ALA A 224 -27.40 -3.77 -0.32
C ALA A 224 -27.99 -2.69 0.60
N PRO A 225 -27.17 -1.79 1.16
CA PRO A 225 -27.68 -0.66 1.94
C PRO A 225 -28.68 0.14 1.12
N SER A 226 -29.83 0.48 1.70
CA SER A 226 -30.94 1.17 1.05
C SER A 226 -30.68 2.65 0.71
N GLY A 227 -29.44 3.11 0.82
CA GLY A 227 -29.02 4.48 0.48
C GLY A 227 -27.66 4.84 1.06
N PRO A 228 -27.16 6.04 0.69
CA PRO A 228 -25.93 6.56 1.29
C PRO A 228 -26.10 6.74 2.81
N PRO A 229 -25.01 6.66 3.59
CA PRO A 229 -25.06 6.98 5.01
C PRO A 229 -25.66 8.38 5.22
N PRO A 230 -26.54 8.59 6.23
CA PRO A 230 -27.14 9.89 6.45
C PRO A 230 -26.07 10.97 6.60
N ALA A 231 -26.04 11.94 5.71
CA ALA A 231 -25.03 13.01 5.69
C ALA A 231 -25.27 14.05 6.81
N ASP A 232 -26.39 13.97 7.50
CA ASP A 232 -26.81 14.88 8.55
C ASP A 232 -26.21 14.54 9.93
N ASN A 233 -25.67 13.32 10.13
CA ASN A 233 -25.04 12.94 11.39
C ASN A 233 -23.50 12.84 11.28
N PRO A 234 -22.77 12.98 12.41
CA PRO A 234 -21.30 12.93 12.42
C PRO A 234 -20.73 11.60 11.90
N MET A 235 -21.38 10.48 12.19
CA MET A 235 -20.95 9.15 11.75
C MET A 235 -21.09 9.00 10.23
N GLY A 236 -22.22 9.42 9.64
CA GLY A 236 -22.43 9.42 8.20
C GLY A 236 -21.38 10.26 7.47
N ARG A 237 -21.08 11.46 7.96
CA ARG A 237 -20.01 12.30 7.43
C ARG A 237 -18.63 11.67 7.54
N ALA A 238 -18.34 10.96 8.63
CA ALA A 238 -17.08 10.24 8.79
C ALA A 238 -16.98 9.07 7.80
N LEU A 239 -18.05 8.29 7.63
CA LEU A 239 -18.10 7.18 6.68
C LEU A 239 -17.87 7.66 5.24
N VAL A 240 -18.56 8.74 4.81
CA VAL A 240 -18.34 9.32 3.47
C VAL A 240 -16.91 9.80 3.28
N ARG A 241 -16.29 10.39 4.29
CA ARG A 241 -14.88 10.82 4.20
C ARG A 241 -13.89 9.67 4.13
N PHE A 242 -14.21 8.54 4.78
CA PHE A 242 -13.35 7.36 4.80
C PHE A 242 -13.51 6.51 3.52
N PHE A 243 -14.76 6.22 3.15
CA PHE A 243 -15.09 5.30 2.06
C PHE A 243 -15.41 6.00 0.74
N GLY A 244 -15.63 7.31 0.77
CA GLY A 244 -16.04 8.11 -0.37
C GLY A 244 -17.57 8.20 -0.51
N ASP A 245 -18.02 9.03 -1.45
CA ASP A 245 -19.40 9.08 -1.86
C ASP A 245 -19.80 7.78 -2.55
N PRO A 246 -21.06 7.36 -2.45
CA PRO A 246 -21.57 6.24 -3.24
C PRO A 246 -21.28 6.43 -4.72
N PRO A 247 -21.12 5.34 -5.50
CA PRO A 247 -20.91 5.43 -6.93
C PRO A 247 -21.99 6.31 -7.57
N GLN A 248 -21.58 7.33 -8.30
CA GLN A 248 -22.49 8.16 -9.08
C GLN A 248 -22.26 7.84 -10.54
N ASP A 249 -23.32 7.49 -11.24
CA ASP A 249 -23.27 7.30 -12.69
C ASP A 249 -23.40 8.68 -13.36
N PHE A 250 -22.32 9.15 -13.97
CA PHE A 250 -22.27 10.47 -14.59
C PHE A 250 -22.58 10.45 -16.09
N GLY A 251 -22.97 9.29 -16.64
CA GLY A 251 -23.52 9.20 -18.00
C GLY A 251 -22.56 9.58 -19.14
N SER A 252 -21.30 9.95 -18.86
CA SER A 252 -20.32 10.23 -19.91
C SER A 252 -19.43 9.00 -20.15
N PRO A 253 -19.39 8.46 -21.37
CA PRO A 253 -18.52 7.35 -21.70
C PRO A 253 -17.02 7.71 -21.55
N ASP A 254 -16.68 9.00 -21.69
CA ASP A 254 -15.31 9.48 -21.71
C ASP A 254 -14.80 9.95 -20.33
N GLN A 255 -15.63 9.84 -19.29
CA GLN A 255 -15.26 10.29 -17.96
C GLN A 255 -15.59 9.24 -16.89
N ILE A 256 -14.72 9.20 -15.88
CA ILE A 256 -14.95 8.46 -14.64
C ILE A 256 -14.90 9.48 -13.51
N LYS A 257 -15.92 9.49 -12.68
CA LYS A 257 -15.94 10.34 -11.50
C LYS A 257 -15.68 9.53 -10.25
N GLY A 258 -14.87 10.12 -9.39
CA GLY A 258 -14.59 9.70 -8.03
C GLY A 258 -14.51 10.91 -7.11
N ASN A 259 -13.81 10.75 -6.00
CA ASN A 259 -13.51 11.80 -5.05
C ASN A 259 -12.13 12.39 -5.32
N GLY A 260 -11.99 13.70 -5.24
CA GLY A 260 -10.69 14.36 -5.27
C GLY A 260 -9.84 13.92 -4.08
N GLY A 261 -8.83 13.09 -4.34
CA GLY A 261 -7.92 12.55 -3.31
C GLY A 261 -6.76 13.50 -2.99
N SER A 262 -6.16 14.08 -4.01
CA SER A 262 -5.07 15.04 -3.91
C SER A 262 -5.11 15.97 -5.11
N ARG A 263 -4.99 17.27 -4.87
CA ARG A 263 -5.14 18.33 -5.90
C ARG A 263 -4.06 18.25 -6.96
N GLY A 264 -4.38 18.74 -8.14
CA GLY A 264 -3.51 18.83 -9.30
C GLY A 264 -4.12 18.17 -10.52
N VAL A 265 -3.52 18.41 -11.68
CA VAL A 265 -3.93 17.79 -12.96
C VAL A 265 -2.71 17.16 -13.59
N ALA A 266 -2.84 15.93 -14.05
CA ALA A 266 -1.80 15.24 -14.80
C ALA A 266 -2.41 14.47 -15.97
N THR A 267 -1.72 14.51 -17.11
CA THR A 267 -2.04 13.72 -18.31
C THR A 267 -0.89 12.76 -18.57
N GLY A 268 -1.18 11.50 -18.81
CA GLY A 268 -0.16 10.48 -19.04
C GLY A 268 -0.74 9.15 -19.48
N ILE A 269 0.16 8.21 -19.71
CA ILE A 269 -0.20 6.82 -20.08
C ILE A 269 -0.65 6.07 -18.84
N ALA A 270 -1.81 5.45 -18.90
CA ALA A 270 -2.35 4.63 -17.83
C ALA A 270 -1.58 3.30 -17.70
N ARG A 271 -1.27 2.93 -16.48
CA ARG A 271 -0.81 1.60 -16.06
C ARG A 271 -1.86 1.01 -15.11
N VAL A 272 -2.69 0.10 -15.62
CA VAL A 272 -3.65 -0.63 -14.79
C VAL A 272 -2.92 -1.74 -14.06
N ALA A 273 -3.08 -1.79 -12.74
CA ALA A 273 -2.48 -2.79 -11.87
C ALA A 273 -3.50 -3.28 -10.84
N ARG A 274 -3.77 -4.57 -10.82
CA ARG A 274 -4.65 -5.23 -9.85
C ARG A 274 -3.89 -5.84 -8.69
N THR A 275 -2.61 -6.10 -8.91
CA THR A 275 -1.68 -6.65 -7.93
C THR A 275 -0.45 -5.75 -7.80
N LEU A 276 0.27 -5.90 -6.69
CA LEU A 276 1.52 -5.17 -6.48
C LEU A 276 2.58 -5.58 -7.52
N ASP A 277 2.60 -6.85 -7.94
CA ASP A 277 3.52 -7.33 -8.98
C ASP A 277 3.29 -6.63 -10.32
N GLU A 278 2.04 -6.42 -10.71
CA GLU A 278 1.72 -5.62 -11.89
C GLU A 278 2.14 -4.15 -11.71
N ALA A 279 1.92 -3.60 -10.51
CA ALA A 279 2.24 -2.21 -10.19
C ALA A 279 3.76 -1.93 -10.15
N LYS A 280 4.60 -2.91 -9.87
CA LYS A 280 6.08 -2.77 -9.94
C LYS A 280 6.58 -2.34 -11.34
N HIS A 281 5.79 -2.54 -12.38
CA HIS A 281 6.11 -2.16 -13.75
C HIS A 281 5.69 -0.74 -14.13
N VAL A 282 5.16 0.06 -13.20
CA VAL A 282 4.87 1.48 -13.41
C VAL A 282 6.16 2.23 -13.71
N ARG A 283 6.14 3.01 -14.78
CA ARG A 283 7.29 3.81 -15.24
C ARG A 283 7.12 5.27 -14.84
N PRO A 284 8.23 6.03 -14.74
CA PRO A 284 8.15 7.48 -14.51
C PRO A 284 7.24 8.18 -15.52
N GLY A 285 6.30 8.98 -14.99
CA GLY A 285 5.33 9.71 -15.81
C GLY A 285 4.08 8.92 -16.22
N GLU A 286 3.98 7.63 -15.94
CA GLU A 286 2.73 6.88 -16.10
C GLU A 286 1.74 7.18 -14.96
N ILE A 287 0.45 6.99 -15.23
CA ILE A 287 -0.63 7.13 -14.26
C ILE A 287 -0.98 5.73 -13.73
N LEU A 288 -0.81 5.53 -12.43
CA LEU A 288 -1.18 4.27 -11.77
C LEU A 288 -2.71 4.20 -11.61
N VAL A 289 -3.31 3.14 -12.14
CA VAL A 289 -4.74 2.85 -11.99
C VAL A 289 -4.89 1.51 -11.26
N ALA A 290 -5.54 1.53 -10.08
CA ALA A 290 -5.64 0.36 -9.21
C ALA A 290 -7.04 0.21 -8.60
N VAL A 291 -7.38 -1.00 -8.16
CA VAL A 291 -8.61 -1.21 -7.38
C VAL A 291 -8.48 -0.50 -6.04
N THR A 292 -7.38 -0.75 -5.33
CA THR A 292 -7.01 -0.09 -4.08
C THR A 292 -5.50 -0.07 -3.97
N THR A 293 -4.97 0.85 -3.17
CA THR A 293 -3.55 0.84 -2.85
C THR A 293 -3.35 0.54 -1.37
N MET A 294 -2.36 -0.30 -1.08
CA MET A 294 -1.97 -0.69 0.26
C MET A 294 -0.65 0.01 0.65
N PRO A 295 -0.26 0.03 1.92
CA PRO A 295 0.99 0.66 2.37
C PRO A 295 2.24 0.22 1.62
N ALA A 296 2.29 -1.01 1.13
CA ALA A 296 3.38 -1.51 0.31
C ALA A 296 3.49 -0.84 -1.08
N TRP A 297 2.41 -0.22 -1.57
CA TRP A 297 2.38 0.51 -2.84
C TRP A 297 2.96 1.93 -2.72
N THR A 298 3.16 2.42 -1.49
CA THR A 298 3.64 3.80 -1.23
C THR A 298 4.85 4.20 -2.08
N PRO A 299 5.87 3.36 -2.29
CA PRO A 299 7.01 3.72 -3.11
C PRO A 299 6.68 4.02 -4.57
N LEU A 300 5.61 3.39 -5.11
CA LEU A 300 5.19 3.57 -6.49
C LEU A 300 4.61 4.97 -6.75
N PHE A 301 4.11 5.63 -5.70
CA PHE A 301 3.66 7.02 -5.78
C PHE A 301 4.82 7.97 -6.13
N GLY A 302 6.06 7.61 -5.81
CA GLY A 302 7.24 8.38 -6.19
C GLY A 302 7.55 8.32 -7.69
N VAL A 303 7.05 7.33 -8.40
CA VAL A 303 7.29 7.12 -9.85
C VAL A 303 6.13 7.63 -10.69
N ALA A 304 4.90 7.46 -10.22
CA ALA A 304 3.68 7.79 -10.94
C ALA A 304 3.53 9.31 -11.14
N ALA A 305 2.90 9.73 -12.24
CA ALA A 305 2.50 11.12 -12.47
C ALA A 305 1.17 11.46 -11.76
N ALA A 306 0.30 10.46 -11.59
CA ALA A 306 -0.96 10.57 -10.85
C ALA A 306 -1.42 9.17 -10.43
N VAL A 307 -2.42 9.12 -9.55
CA VAL A 307 -3.03 7.85 -9.09
C VAL A 307 -4.54 7.89 -9.22
N VAL A 308 -5.12 6.79 -9.71
CA VAL A 308 -6.56 6.54 -9.74
C VAL A 308 -6.84 5.25 -8.97
N ALA A 309 -7.69 5.32 -7.95
CA ALA A 309 -8.12 4.14 -7.19
C ALA A 309 -9.64 3.97 -7.26
N GLU A 310 -10.11 2.74 -7.49
CA GLU A 310 -11.55 2.46 -7.55
C GLU A 310 -12.24 2.63 -6.20
N THR A 311 -11.51 2.38 -5.11
CA THR A 311 -12.04 2.45 -3.75
C THR A 311 -11.46 3.60 -2.96
N GLY A 312 -12.13 3.94 -1.87
CA GLY A 312 -11.67 4.90 -0.89
C GLY A 312 -12.23 6.30 -1.06
N GLY A 313 -12.19 7.05 0.03
CA GLY A 313 -12.57 8.45 0.11
C GLY A 313 -11.37 9.38 0.35
N PRO A 314 -11.62 10.65 0.65
CA PRO A 314 -10.58 11.64 0.89
C PRO A 314 -9.61 11.31 2.04
N LEU A 315 -9.99 10.41 2.95
CA LEU A 315 -9.15 9.93 4.06
C LEU A 315 -8.62 8.51 3.84
N SER A 316 -8.76 7.94 2.64
CA SER A 316 -8.17 6.65 2.30
C SER A 316 -6.64 6.72 2.24
N HIS A 317 -5.98 5.58 2.41
CA HIS A 317 -4.52 5.47 2.30
C HIS A 317 -4.00 6.09 0.99
N CYS A 318 -4.63 5.76 -0.14
CA CYS A 318 -4.28 6.32 -1.46
C CYS A 318 -4.28 7.85 -1.45
N ALA A 319 -5.36 8.46 -0.96
CA ALA A 319 -5.51 9.91 -0.94
C ALA A 319 -4.52 10.60 0.02
N ILE A 320 -4.23 9.98 1.17
CA ILE A 320 -3.26 10.49 2.14
C ILE A 320 -1.87 10.47 1.53
N VAL A 321 -1.43 9.32 1.00
CA VAL A 321 -0.10 9.16 0.40
C VAL A 321 0.05 10.07 -0.82
N ALA A 322 -0.96 10.15 -1.69
CA ALA A 322 -0.91 11.05 -2.84
C ALA A 322 -0.68 12.52 -2.44
N ARG A 323 -1.33 12.97 -1.35
CA ARG A 323 -1.08 14.33 -0.80
C ARG A 323 0.33 14.48 -0.25
N GLU A 324 0.85 13.46 0.43
CA GLU A 324 2.22 13.46 0.95
C GLU A 324 3.27 13.51 -0.18
N TYR A 325 2.96 12.90 -1.32
CA TYR A 325 3.84 12.92 -2.50
C TYR A 325 3.55 14.08 -3.45
N GLY A 326 2.53 14.91 -3.18
CA GLY A 326 2.12 16.01 -4.05
C GLY A 326 1.59 15.57 -5.41
N LEU A 327 1.07 14.34 -5.51
CA LEU A 327 0.55 13.76 -6.75
C LEU A 327 -0.95 14.03 -6.90
N PRO A 328 -1.44 14.37 -8.10
CA PRO A 328 -2.87 14.35 -8.38
C PRO A 328 -3.44 12.95 -8.13
N ALA A 329 -4.58 12.88 -7.43
CA ALA A 329 -5.22 11.58 -7.18
C ALA A 329 -6.75 11.68 -7.20
N VAL A 330 -7.37 10.68 -7.84
CA VAL A 330 -8.82 10.44 -7.79
C VAL A 330 -9.04 9.08 -7.14
N VAL A 331 -9.86 9.05 -6.11
CA VAL A 331 -10.20 7.83 -5.34
C VAL A 331 -11.70 7.59 -5.39
N GLY A 332 -12.16 6.35 -5.15
CA GLY A 332 -13.57 6.00 -5.34
C GLY A 332 -14.01 6.10 -6.82
N ALA A 333 -13.08 5.95 -7.76
CA ALA A 333 -13.32 5.98 -9.20
C ALA A 333 -13.82 4.60 -9.68
N HIS A 334 -15.02 4.23 -9.30
CA HIS A 334 -15.58 2.91 -9.53
C HIS A 334 -15.49 2.46 -10.98
N GLY A 335 -15.01 1.23 -11.20
CA GLY A 335 -14.86 0.63 -12.53
C GLY A 335 -13.67 1.17 -13.33
N ALA A 336 -12.77 1.96 -12.73
CA ALA A 336 -11.61 2.50 -13.43
C ALA A 336 -10.71 1.40 -14.03
N THR A 337 -10.45 0.30 -13.29
CA THR A 337 -9.59 -0.79 -13.78
C THR A 337 -10.24 -1.64 -14.87
N THR A 338 -11.54 -1.48 -15.11
CA THR A 338 -12.27 -2.16 -16.20
C THR A 338 -12.47 -1.26 -17.41
N ARG A 339 -12.64 0.04 -17.19
CA ARG A 339 -12.88 1.05 -18.23
C ARG A 339 -11.59 1.60 -18.83
N ILE A 340 -10.52 1.70 -18.04
CA ILE A 340 -9.20 2.16 -18.48
C ILE A 340 -8.36 0.94 -18.87
N ARG A 341 -7.58 1.10 -19.95
CA ARG A 341 -6.65 0.06 -20.41
C ARG A 341 -5.21 0.56 -20.22
N THR A 342 -4.31 -0.35 -19.87
CA THR A 342 -2.88 -0.06 -19.90
C THR A 342 -2.46 0.41 -21.29
N GLY A 343 -1.70 1.49 -21.36
CA GLY A 343 -1.29 2.13 -22.61
C GLY A 343 -2.22 3.25 -23.10
N GLN A 344 -3.41 3.41 -22.50
CA GLN A 344 -4.35 4.48 -22.86
C GLN A 344 -3.88 5.81 -22.24
N THR A 345 -4.02 6.91 -23.00
CA THR A 345 -3.81 8.25 -22.45
C THR A 345 -5.02 8.66 -21.63
N ILE A 346 -4.80 9.13 -20.42
CA ILE A 346 -5.85 9.67 -19.54
C ILE A 346 -5.40 10.97 -18.90
N THR A 347 -6.38 11.79 -18.49
CA THR A 347 -6.14 12.99 -17.68
C THR A 347 -6.83 12.83 -16.34
N VAL A 348 -6.09 13.04 -15.26
CA VAL A 348 -6.54 12.94 -13.86
C VAL A 348 -6.60 14.34 -13.27
N ASP A 349 -7.79 14.79 -12.88
CA ASP A 349 -7.98 16.01 -12.10
C ASP A 349 -8.34 15.66 -10.66
N GLY A 350 -7.34 15.68 -9.80
CA GLY A 350 -7.50 15.38 -8.38
C GLY A 350 -8.19 16.49 -7.57
N GLY A 351 -8.44 17.65 -8.16
CA GLY A 351 -9.23 18.72 -7.53
C GLY A 351 -10.73 18.51 -7.70
N THR A 352 -11.16 18.12 -8.89
CA THR A 352 -12.57 17.87 -9.22
C THR A 352 -13.00 16.42 -9.03
N GLY A 353 -12.03 15.49 -8.92
CA GLY A 353 -12.30 14.06 -8.84
C GLY A 353 -12.70 13.43 -10.17
N ILE A 354 -12.28 14.01 -11.30
CA ILE A 354 -12.63 13.54 -12.64
C ILE A 354 -11.40 12.91 -13.32
N VAL A 355 -11.61 11.75 -13.92
CA VAL A 355 -10.66 11.11 -14.84
C VAL A 355 -11.26 11.16 -16.23
N THR A 356 -10.57 11.82 -17.17
CA THR A 356 -10.98 11.91 -18.57
C THR A 356 -10.21 10.89 -19.41
N LEU A 357 -10.92 10.11 -20.19
CA LEU A 357 -10.37 9.10 -21.09
C LEU A 357 -10.14 9.75 -22.47
N SER A 358 -8.90 9.68 -22.98
CA SER A 358 -8.66 10.07 -24.38
C SER A 358 -9.07 8.92 -25.31
N ALA A 359 -9.68 9.30 -26.42
CA ALA A 359 -10.13 8.36 -27.43
C ALA A 359 -9.00 7.50 -28.01
#